data_0237a0c33c64a45607180bf48e395298
#
_entry.id   0237a0c33c64a45607180bf48e395298
#
_cell.length_a   1.000
_cell.length_b   1.000
_cell.length_c   1.000
_cell.angle_alpha   90.00
_cell.angle_beta   90.00
_cell.angle_gamma   90.00
#
_symmetry.space_group_name_H-M   'P 1'
#
loop_
_entity.id
_entity.type
_entity.pdbx_description
1 polymer ?
#
loop_
_entity_poly.entity_id
_entity_poly.type
_entity_poly.pdbx_seq_one_letter_code
_entity_poly.pdbx_strand_id
1 'polypeptide(L)'
;MPDEVITYAEMCKRENTRLRRGMNFNLGLTHSVILMSMRSDAPYRDRFEKDGTTLIYEGHDQSRTVINLEPKLLDQPAATSSGALAQNGLFYRAAERFKAGQRDAERVRVYEKIQPAVWSYNGLFHLVDAWQEEDAERKVFKFKLAAVAGGEDLIVTVRRPLIPSQVKLEVWQRDGGKCAVCGATERLRFDDGSPRTKRRSSPTAKNVRLLCAEHCSPDQ
;
A
#
# COMPACT_ATOMS: atom_id res chain seq x y z
N MET A 1 2.68 12.11 3.49
CA MET A 1 4.08 11.74 3.28
C MET A 1 4.26 10.23 3.52
N PRO A 2 5.16 9.50 2.83
CA PRO A 2 5.39 8.08 3.09
C PRO A 2 5.77 7.81 4.55
N ASP A 3 5.43 6.61 5.05
CA ASP A 3 5.65 6.14 6.42
C ASP A 3 4.86 6.88 7.52
N GLU A 4 3.93 7.77 7.14
CA GLU A 4 3.02 8.44 8.07
C GLU A 4 2.04 7.43 8.66
N VAL A 5 1.84 7.49 9.98
CA VAL A 5 0.80 6.74 10.68
C VAL A 5 -0.53 7.47 10.49
N ILE A 6 -1.57 6.74 10.13
CA ILE A 6 -2.87 7.30 9.82
C ILE A 6 -3.98 6.39 10.34
N THR A 7 -5.04 6.96 10.87
CA THR A 7 -6.25 6.24 11.23
C THR A 7 -7.12 5.97 10.00
N TYR A 8 -8.03 5.01 10.09
CA TYR A 8 -9.00 4.77 9.00
C TYR A 8 -9.87 5.99 8.69
N ALA A 9 -10.26 6.76 9.71
CA ALA A 9 -11.07 7.96 9.54
C ALA A 9 -10.31 9.06 8.78
N GLU A 10 -9.06 9.30 9.14
CA GLU A 10 -8.18 10.27 8.46
C GLU A 10 -7.90 9.83 7.01
N MET A 11 -7.67 8.53 6.78
CA MET A 11 -7.50 7.97 5.45
C MET A 11 -8.74 8.23 4.57
N CYS A 12 -9.94 7.92 5.08
CA CYS A 12 -11.21 8.20 4.37
C CYS A 12 -11.41 9.69 4.10
N LYS A 13 -11.02 10.55 5.05
CA LYS A 13 -11.06 12.01 4.87
C LYS A 13 -10.09 12.47 3.79
N ARG A 14 -8.86 11.95 3.78
CA ARG A 14 -7.83 12.24 2.77
C ARG A 14 -8.28 11.86 1.36
N GLU A 15 -8.91 10.70 1.22
CA GLU A 15 -9.41 10.18 -0.06
C GLU A 15 -10.82 10.69 -0.41
N ASN A 16 -11.40 11.54 0.44
CA ASN A 16 -12.76 12.08 0.29
C ASN A 16 -13.82 11.01 -0.01
N THR A 17 -13.63 9.81 0.53
CA THR A 17 -14.54 8.67 0.33
C THR A 17 -14.39 7.62 1.43
N ARG A 18 -15.42 6.79 1.60
CA ARG A 18 -15.36 5.66 2.52
C ARG A 18 -14.74 4.45 1.83
N LEU A 19 -13.52 4.11 2.21
CA LEU A 19 -12.75 2.99 1.65
C LEU A 19 -13.22 1.65 2.21
N ARG A 20 -14.26 1.07 1.63
CA ARG A 20 -14.86 -0.19 2.09
C ARG A 20 -14.16 -1.45 1.57
N ARG A 21 -13.32 -1.30 0.54
CA ARG A 21 -12.64 -2.40 -0.16
C ARG A 21 -11.15 -2.16 -0.17
N GLY A 22 -10.37 -3.22 -0.28
CA GLY A 22 -8.92 -3.10 -0.41
C GLY A 22 -8.45 -2.55 -1.75
N MET A 23 -9.26 -2.67 -2.81
CA MET A 23 -8.98 -2.11 -4.14
C MET A 23 -10.04 -1.08 -4.51
N ASN A 24 -9.62 0.10 -4.90
CA ASN A 24 -10.47 1.23 -5.29
C ASN A 24 -9.86 1.91 -6.51
N PHE A 25 -10.34 1.53 -7.71
CA PHE A 25 -9.84 2.05 -8.98
C PHE A 25 -10.37 3.45 -9.27
N ASN A 26 -9.45 4.34 -9.71
CA ASN A 26 -9.76 5.68 -10.23
C ASN A 26 -10.61 6.54 -9.27
N LEU A 27 -10.19 6.63 -8.00
CA LEU A 27 -10.82 7.52 -7.03
C LEU A 27 -10.55 8.98 -7.40
N GLY A 28 -11.61 9.78 -7.42
CA GLY A 28 -11.51 11.21 -7.71
C GLY A 28 -10.88 11.55 -9.06
N LEU A 29 -10.86 10.61 -10.02
CA LEU A 29 -10.32 10.76 -11.38
C LEU A 29 -8.79 10.96 -11.46
N THR A 30 -8.06 10.94 -10.36
CA THR A 30 -6.63 11.28 -10.31
C THR A 30 -5.72 10.13 -9.92
N HIS A 31 -6.23 9.19 -9.15
CA HIS A 31 -5.47 8.05 -8.64
C HIS A 31 -6.39 6.92 -8.18
N SER A 32 -5.81 5.76 -8.04
CA SER A 32 -6.40 4.59 -7.40
C SER A 32 -5.90 4.46 -5.96
N VAL A 33 -6.59 3.67 -5.13
CA VAL A 33 -6.16 3.39 -3.75
C VAL A 33 -6.15 1.90 -3.50
N ILE A 34 -5.08 1.43 -2.87
CA ILE A 34 -4.92 0.07 -2.38
C ILE A 34 -4.74 0.07 -0.85
N LEU A 35 -5.51 -0.80 -0.19
CA LEU A 35 -5.36 -1.14 1.21
C LEU A 35 -4.73 -2.54 1.30
N MET A 36 -3.48 -2.62 1.76
CA MET A 36 -2.72 -3.86 1.86
C MET A 36 -2.49 -4.29 3.31
N SER A 37 -2.11 -5.56 3.50
CA SER A 37 -1.68 -6.07 4.80
C SER A 37 -0.69 -7.22 4.61
N MET A 38 0.46 -7.12 5.28
CA MET A 38 1.45 -8.19 5.35
C MET A 38 1.43 -8.94 6.69
N ARG A 39 0.34 -8.80 7.46
CA ARG A 39 0.14 -9.53 8.72
C ARG A 39 -0.04 -11.03 8.44
N SER A 40 0.33 -11.85 9.40
CA SER A 40 0.21 -13.32 9.28
C SER A 40 -1.24 -13.81 9.08
N ASP A 41 -2.22 -13.02 9.53
CA ASP A 41 -3.66 -13.28 9.38
C ASP A 41 -4.28 -12.59 8.16
N ALA A 42 -3.46 -11.97 7.28
CA ALA A 42 -3.96 -11.30 6.08
C ALA A 42 -4.58 -12.32 5.09
N PRO A 43 -5.73 -11.98 4.47
CA PRO A 43 -6.42 -12.89 3.56
C PRO A 43 -5.71 -13.05 2.20
N TYR A 44 -4.78 -12.17 1.87
CA TYR A 44 -4.08 -12.09 0.60
C TYR A 44 -2.56 -12.08 0.81
N ARG A 45 -1.79 -12.55 -0.20
CA ARG A 45 -0.34 -12.70 -0.13
C ARG A 45 0.37 -11.48 -0.73
N ASP A 46 0.11 -10.31 -0.14
CA ASP A 46 0.83 -9.10 -0.50
C ASP A 46 2.30 -9.21 -0.06
N ARG A 47 3.23 -8.72 -0.88
CA ARG A 47 4.66 -8.74 -0.52
C ARG A 47 5.43 -7.61 -1.20
N PHE A 48 6.45 -7.11 -0.53
CA PHE A 48 7.49 -6.31 -1.18
C PHE A 48 8.58 -7.20 -1.77
N GLU A 49 9.10 -6.82 -2.93
CA GLU A 49 10.31 -7.44 -3.47
C GLU A 49 11.56 -7.01 -2.66
N LYS A 50 12.70 -7.68 -2.90
CA LYS A 50 13.95 -7.43 -2.16
C LYS A 50 14.48 -6.00 -2.28
N ASP A 51 14.06 -5.27 -3.32
CA ASP A 51 14.42 -3.86 -3.52
C ASP A 51 13.74 -2.90 -2.54
N GLY A 52 12.70 -3.37 -1.83
CA GLY A 52 11.88 -2.59 -0.91
C GLY A 52 11.09 -1.45 -1.57
N THR A 53 11.06 -1.39 -2.91
CA THR A 53 10.37 -0.35 -3.68
C THR A 53 9.30 -0.90 -4.60
N THR A 54 9.24 -2.22 -4.77
CA THR A 54 8.27 -2.92 -5.61
C THR A 54 7.32 -3.73 -4.75
N LEU A 55 6.03 -3.42 -4.83
CA LEU A 55 4.94 -4.16 -4.19
C LEU A 55 4.31 -5.13 -5.20
N ILE A 56 4.21 -6.39 -4.84
CA ILE A 56 3.35 -7.38 -5.49
C ILE A 56 2.09 -7.52 -4.65
N TYR A 57 0.99 -7.03 -5.18
CA TYR A 57 -0.31 -7.03 -4.53
C TYR A 57 -1.19 -8.13 -5.12
N GLU A 58 -1.88 -8.89 -4.26
CA GLU A 58 -2.82 -9.91 -4.69
C GLU A 58 -4.22 -9.33 -4.89
N GLY A 59 -4.87 -9.72 -5.97
CA GLY A 59 -6.24 -9.35 -6.28
C GLY A 59 -7.24 -9.86 -5.24
N HIS A 60 -8.49 -9.42 -5.37
CA HIS A 60 -9.53 -9.72 -4.41
C HIS A 60 -10.46 -10.83 -4.89
N ASP A 61 -10.88 -11.63 -3.94
CA ASP A 61 -11.89 -12.66 -4.12
C ASP A 61 -13.28 -12.06 -4.33
N GLN A 62 -14.19 -12.87 -4.84
CA GLN A 62 -15.60 -12.53 -4.87
C GLN A 62 -16.17 -12.44 -3.45
N SER A 63 -17.09 -11.51 -3.22
CA SER A 63 -17.72 -11.36 -1.91
C SER A 63 -18.55 -12.59 -1.56
N ARG A 64 -18.44 -13.07 -0.32
CA ARG A 64 -19.28 -14.17 0.22
C ARG A 64 -20.78 -13.90 0.12
N THR A 65 -21.21 -12.64 0.12
CA THR A 65 -22.61 -12.26 -0.03
C THR A 65 -23.17 -12.53 -1.42
N VAL A 66 -22.32 -12.79 -2.41
CA VAL A 66 -22.69 -13.01 -3.82
C VAL A 66 -22.71 -14.50 -4.17
N ILE A 67 -21.99 -15.33 -3.41
CA ILE A 67 -21.81 -16.76 -3.70
C ILE A 67 -21.98 -17.58 -2.43
N ASN A 68 -22.63 -18.76 -2.57
CA ASN A 68 -22.78 -19.74 -1.48
C ASN A 68 -21.56 -20.68 -1.35
N LEU A 69 -20.44 -20.34 -1.97
CA LEU A 69 -19.20 -21.12 -1.95
C LEU A 69 -18.11 -20.36 -1.20
N GLU A 70 -17.09 -21.08 -0.73
CA GLU A 70 -15.93 -20.48 -0.11
C GLU A 70 -15.12 -19.70 -1.18
N PRO A 71 -14.97 -18.37 -1.06
CA PRO A 71 -14.31 -17.54 -2.07
C PRO A 71 -12.88 -17.99 -2.41
N LYS A 72 -12.20 -18.63 -1.45
CA LYS A 72 -10.83 -19.13 -1.62
C LYS A 72 -10.71 -20.37 -2.50
N LEU A 73 -11.83 -20.99 -2.89
CA LEU A 73 -11.89 -22.13 -3.81
C LEU A 73 -12.21 -21.70 -5.25
N LEU A 74 -12.40 -20.42 -5.49
CA LEU A 74 -12.81 -19.90 -6.80
C LEU A 74 -11.75 -18.97 -7.38
N ASP A 75 -11.69 -18.93 -8.71
CA ASP A 75 -10.90 -17.94 -9.43
C ASP A 75 -11.30 -16.51 -9.03
N GLN A 76 -10.33 -15.66 -8.90
CA GLN A 76 -10.61 -14.25 -8.65
C GLN A 76 -11.28 -13.61 -9.87
N PRO A 77 -12.40 -12.87 -9.70
CA PRO A 77 -13.18 -12.38 -10.83
C PRO A 77 -12.53 -11.19 -11.51
N ALA A 78 -12.45 -11.22 -12.85
CA ALA A 78 -12.15 -10.05 -13.68
C ALA A 78 -13.39 -9.18 -13.89
N ALA A 79 -14.58 -9.78 -13.88
CA ALA A 79 -15.86 -9.11 -14.12
C ALA A 79 -16.87 -9.45 -13.01
N THR A 80 -17.86 -8.58 -12.86
CA THR A 80 -19.03 -8.80 -12.01
C THR A 80 -20.02 -9.73 -12.70
N SER A 81 -21.02 -10.22 -11.98
CA SER A 81 -22.11 -11.02 -12.56
C SER A 81 -22.91 -10.31 -13.66
N SER A 82 -22.90 -8.96 -13.67
CA SER A 82 -23.53 -8.16 -14.72
C SER A 82 -22.65 -7.96 -15.96
N GLY A 83 -21.44 -8.53 -16.00
CA GLY A 83 -20.47 -8.37 -17.09
C GLY A 83 -19.62 -7.10 -17.02
N ALA A 84 -19.87 -6.19 -16.09
CA ALA A 84 -19.00 -5.03 -15.87
C ALA A 84 -17.66 -5.48 -15.26
N LEU A 85 -16.57 -4.74 -15.52
CA LEU A 85 -15.29 -5.05 -14.90
C LEU A 85 -15.36 -4.92 -13.37
N ALA A 86 -14.89 -5.96 -12.69
CA ALA A 86 -14.60 -5.91 -11.27
C ALA A 86 -13.31 -5.11 -11.01
N GLN A 87 -12.97 -4.85 -9.74
CA GLN A 87 -11.73 -4.12 -9.41
C GLN A 87 -10.49 -4.80 -10.00
N ASN A 88 -10.39 -6.13 -9.91
CA ASN A 88 -9.28 -6.87 -10.53
C ASN A 88 -9.19 -6.58 -12.04
N GLY A 89 -10.31 -6.64 -12.75
CA GLY A 89 -10.35 -6.38 -14.20
C GLY A 89 -10.01 -4.94 -14.56
N LEU A 90 -10.41 -3.95 -13.74
CA LEU A 90 -10.08 -2.54 -13.96
C LEU A 90 -8.58 -2.29 -13.83
N PHE A 91 -7.96 -2.77 -12.73
CA PHE A 91 -6.51 -2.68 -12.52
C PHE A 91 -5.73 -3.45 -13.58
N TYR A 92 -6.17 -4.67 -13.91
CA TYR A 92 -5.53 -5.49 -14.95
C TYR A 92 -5.52 -4.77 -16.31
N ARG A 93 -6.68 -4.28 -16.75
CA ARG A 93 -6.80 -3.53 -18.00
C ARG A 93 -5.94 -2.25 -18.00
N ALA A 94 -5.82 -1.57 -16.86
CA ALA A 94 -4.97 -0.37 -16.75
C ALA A 94 -3.50 -0.72 -16.94
N ALA A 95 -3.01 -1.82 -16.33
CA ALA A 95 -1.64 -2.30 -16.50
C ALA A 95 -1.36 -2.73 -17.94
N GLU A 96 -2.28 -3.48 -18.59
CA GLU A 96 -2.11 -3.89 -19.99
C GLU A 96 -2.04 -2.69 -20.95
N ARG A 97 -2.89 -1.67 -20.74
CA ARG A 97 -2.85 -0.45 -21.55
C ARG A 97 -1.58 0.36 -21.33
N PHE A 98 -1.04 0.39 -20.13
CA PHE A 98 0.27 0.99 -19.85
C PHE A 98 1.39 0.23 -20.58
N LYS A 99 1.43 -1.09 -20.47
CA LYS A 99 2.42 -1.94 -21.16
C LYS A 99 2.37 -1.80 -22.68
N ALA A 100 1.18 -1.59 -23.23
CA ALA A 100 0.96 -1.33 -24.65
C ALA A 100 1.27 0.13 -25.09
N GLY A 101 1.74 0.99 -24.17
CA GLY A 101 2.02 2.40 -24.46
C GLY A 101 0.77 3.26 -24.76
N GLN A 102 -0.42 2.78 -24.39
CA GLN A 102 -1.71 3.44 -24.70
C GLN A 102 -2.13 4.46 -23.63
N ARG A 103 -1.49 4.45 -22.47
CA ARG A 103 -1.72 5.40 -21.37
C ARG A 103 -0.53 5.43 -20.43
N ASP A 104 -0.47 6.46 -19.60
CA ASP A 104 0.45 6.52 -18.48
C ASP A 104 0.10 5.46 -17.43
N ALA A 105 1.09 5.08 -16.61
CA ALA A 105 0.89 4.16 -15.51
C ALA A 105 -0.16 4.70 -14.53
N GLU A 106 -1.08 3.85 -14.11
CA GLU A 106 -2.06 4.20 -13.09
C GLU A 106 -1.35 4.59 -11.79
N ARG A 107 -1.65 5.76 -11.26
CA ARG A 107 -1.15 6.24 -9.98
C ARG A 107 -1.94 5.59 -8.86
N VAL A 108 -1.25 4.99 -7.89
CA VAL A 108 -1.88 4.23 -6.81
C VAL A 108 -1.32 4.67 -5.47
N ARG A 109 -2.17 5.20 -4.60
CA ARG A 109 -1.83 5.42 -3.19
C ARG A 109 -1.97 4.12 -2.42
N VAL A 110 -0.94 3.77 -1.65
CA VAL A 110 -0.89 2.51 -0.90
C VAL A 110 -0.93 2.78 0.60
N TYR A 111 -1.89 2.17 1.26
CA TYR A 111 -2.03 2.17 2.72
C TYR A 111 -1.86 0.76 3.24
N GLU A 112 -1.04 0.60 4.25
CA GLU A 112 -0.71 -0.67 4.86
C GLU A 112 -1.29 -0.77 6.27
N LYS A 113 -2.01 -1.83 6.55
CA LYS A 113 -2.53 -2.13 7.88
C LYS A 113 -1.44 -2.73 8.75
N ILE A 114 -0.96 -1.97 9.74
CA ILE A 114 0.08 -2.41 10.67
C ILE A 114 -0.54 -3.28 11.78
N GLN A 115 -1.66 -2.80 12.35
CA GLN A 115 -2.46 -3.55 13.34
C GLN A 115 -3.91 -3.04 13.33
N PRO A 116 -4.84 -3.59 14.11
CA PRO A 116 -6.20 -3.06 14.22
C PRO A 116 -6.18 -1.54 14.50
N ALA A 117 -6.92 -0.79 13.71
CA ALA A 117 -7.04 0.68 13.72
C ALA A 117 -5.78 1.49 13.38
N VAL A 118 -4.61 0.86 13.16
CA VAL A 118 -3.35 1.55 12.83
C VAL A 118 -2.94 1.23 11.40
N TRP A 119 -2.78 2.27 10.61
CA TRP A 119 -2.37 2.19 9.21
C TRP A 119 -1.09 3.01 8.99
N SER A 120 -0.33 2.67 7.97
CA SER A 120 0.80 3.44 7.46
C SER A 120 0.53 3.82 6.02
N TYR A 121 0.71 5.09 5.67
CA TYR A 121 0.70 5.51 4.28
C TYR A 121 2.07 5.20 3.65
N ASN A 122 2.12 4.27 2.70
CA ASN A 122 3.36 3.85 2.05
C ASN A 122 3.76 4.73 0.85
N GLY A 123 2.93 5.70 0.50
CA GLY A 123 3.22 6.63 -0.58
C GLY A 123 2.48 6.32 -1.88
N LEU A 124 2.96 6.96 -2.94
CA LEU A 124 2.46 6.84 -4.30
C LEU A 124 3.25 5.80 -5.07
N PHE A 125 2.55 4.98 -5.83
CA PHE A 125 3.09 3.94 -6.69
C PHE A 125 2.54 4.08 -8.11
N HIS A 126 3.26 3.53 -9.08
CA HIS A 126 2.79 3.29 -10.44
C HIS A 126 2.46 1.81 -10.61
N LEU A 127 1.28 1.50 -11.11
CA LEU A 127 0.92 0.16 -11.56
C LEU A 127 1.62 -0.11 -12.89
N VAL A 128 2.64 -0.99 -12.86
CA VAL A 128 3.54 -1.20 -14.01
C VAL A 128 3.33 -2.54 -14.70
N ASP A 129 2.72 -3.51 -14.02
CA ASP A 129 2.41 -4.82 -14.59
C ASP A 129 1.25 -5.50 -13.86
N ALA A 130 0.60 -6.46 -14.53
CA ALA A 130 -0.39 -7.33 -13.95
C ALA A 130 -0.39 -8.68 -14.68
N TRP A 131 -0.65 -9.75 -13.94
CA TRP A 131 -0.80 -11.11 -14.48
C TRP A 131 -1.77 -11.93 -13.65
N GLN A 132 -2.07 -13.11 -14.13
CA GLN A 132 -2.73 -14.15 -13.35
C GLN A 132 -1.75 -15.29 -13.13
N GLU A 133 -1.78 -15.88 -11.95
CA GLU A 133 -1.03 -17.08 -11.61
C GLU A 133 -1.92 -18.10 -10.92
N GLU A 134 -1.55 -19.36 -10.97
CA GLU A 134 -2.22 -20.42 -10.22
C GLU A 134 -1.74 -20.40 -8.77
N ASP A 135 -2.67 -20.32 -7.82
CA ASP A 135 -2.44 -20.48 -6.39
C ASP A 135 -3.29 -21.65 -5.88
N ALA A 136 -2.63 -22.78 -5.68
CA ALA A 136 -3.27 -24.08 -5.47
C ALA A 136 -4.17 -24.48 -6.67
N GLU A 137 -5.49 -24.52 -6.49
CA GLU A 137 -6.45 -24.96 -7.52
C GLU A 137 -7.20 -23.79 -8.18
N ARG A 138 -6.78 -22.53 -7.93
CA ARG A 138 -7.47 -21.34 -8.43
C ARG A 138 -6.54 -20.34 -9.07
N LYS A 139 -7.07 -19.48 -9.95
CA LYS A 139 -6.37 -18.36 -10.55
C LYS A 139 -6.53 -17.10 -9.71
N VAL A 140 -5.40 -16.46 -9.39
CA VAL A 140 -5.36 -15.20 -8.67
C VAL A 140 -4.71 -14.11 -9.52
N PHE A 141 -5.17 -12.88 -9.36
CA PHE A 141 -4.54 -11.72 -9.97
C PHE A 141 -3.36 -11.25 -9.12
N LYS A 142 -2.29 -10.85 -9.80
CA LYS A 142 -1.14 -10.15 -9.20
C LYS A 142 -0.92 -8.83 -9.91
N PHE A 143 -0.62 -7.81 -9.12
CA PHE A 143 -0.38 -6.46 -9.57
C PHE A 143 0.99 -6.00 -9.09
N LYS A 144 1.85 -5.60 -10.04
CA LYS A 144 3.16 -5.06 -9.74
C LYS A 144 3.11 -3.54 -9.68
N LEU A 145 3.43 -3.00 -8.52
CA LEU A 145 3.42 -1.58 -8.26
C LEU A 145 4.85 -1.13 -7.91
N ALA A 146 5.35 -0.12 -8.62
CA ALA A 146 6.66 0.47 -8.38
C ALA A 146 6.51 1.79 -7.64
N ALA A 147 7.21 1.97 -6.51
CA ALA A 147 7.17 3.21 -5.75
C ALA A 147 7.64 4.39 -6.62
N VAL A 148 6.92 5.51 -6.56
CA VAL A 148 7.32 6.75 -7.24
C VAL A 148 8.43 7.41 -6.43
N ALA A 149 9.52 7.79 -7.10
CA ALA A 149 10.59 8.54 -6.46
C ALA A 149 10.03 9.87 -5.92
N GLY A 150 10.33 10.17 -4.65
CA GLY A 150 9.79 11.38 -4.00
C GLY A 150 8.31 11.32 -3.61
N GLY A 151 7.59 10.25 -3.91
CA GLY A 151 6.16 10.16 -3.62
C GLY A 151 5.35 11.17 -4.45
N GLU A 152 4.64 12.10 -3.80
CA GLU A 152 3.93 13.20 -4.44
C GLU A 152 4.81 14.44 -4.65
N ASP A 153 6.02 14.42 -4.12
CA ASP A 153 6.98 15.51 -4.17
C ASP A 153 7.89 15.34 -5.40
N LEU A 154 7.71 16.15 -6.41
CA LEU A 154 8.43 16.09 -7.70
C LEU A 154 9.93 16.43 -7.58
N ILE A 155 10.38 16.94 -6.42
CA ILE A 155 11.77 17.36 -6.20
C ILE A 155 12.69 16.19 -5.85
N VAL A 156 12.14 15.10 -5.33
CA VAL A 156 12.92 13.93 -4.86
C VAL A 156 12.99 12.87 -5.95
N THR A 157 14.15 12.66 -6.53
CA THR A 157 14.39 11.72 -7.64
C THR A 157 14.83 10.32 -7.18
N VAL A 158 15.09 10.11 -5.89
CA VAL A 158 15.62 8.84 -5.36
C VAL A 158 14.48 7.96 -4.84
N ARG A 159 14.33 6.77 -5.42
CA ARG A 159 13.46 5.74 -4.84
C ARG A 159 14.07 5.24 -3.53
N ARG A 160 13.32 5.37 -2.45
CA ARG A 160 13.73 4.88 -1.12
C ARG A 160 13.02 3.58 -0.81
N PRO A 161 13.75 2.53 -0.37
CA PRO A 161 13.11 1.34 0.17
C PRO A 161 12.15 1.72 1.30
N LEU A 162 10.98 1.11 1.32
CA LEU A 162 10.01 1.30 2.41
C LEU A 162 10.54 0.67 3.69
N ILE A 163 10.09 1.17 4.82
CA ILE A 163 10.31 0.52 6.10
C ILE A 163 9.48 -0.78 6.10
N PRO A 164 10.11 -1.96 6.30
CA PRO A 164 9.39 -3.23 6.30
C PRO A 164 8.26 -3.25 7.33
N SER A 165 7.16 -3.91 7.00
CA SER A 165 5.98 -4.05 7.86
C SER A 165 6.30 -4.58 9.24
N GLN A 166 7.16 -5.59 9.31
CA GLN A 166 7.62 -6.16 10.58
C GLN A 166 8.36 -5.12 11.45
N VAL A 167 9.21 -4.30 10.83
CA VAL A 167 9.92 -3.21 11.52
C VAL A 167 8.93 -2.16 12.02
N LYS A 168 7.94 -1.78 11.22
CA LYS A 168 6.88 -0.84 11.64
C LYS A 168 6.10 -1.37 12.84
N LEU A 169 5.76 -2.66 12.83
CA LEU A 169 5.04 -3.30 13.92
C LEU A 169 5.88 -3.33 15.21
N GLU A 170 7.15 -3.76 15.13
CA GLU A 170 8.07 -3.79 16.27
C GLU A 170 8.29 -2.39 16.85
N VAL A 171 8.49 -1.37 16.00
CA VAL A 171 8.66 0.02 16.43
C VAL A 171 7.39 0.56 17.07
N TRP A 172 6.22 0.27 16.49
CA TRP A 172 4.95 0.68 17.07
C TRP A 172 4.73 0.09 18.46
N GLN A 173 5.05 -1.19 18.65
CA GLN A 173 4.93 -1.87 19.94
C GLN A 173 5.95 -1.34 20.96
N ARG A 174 7.22 -1.15 20.55
CA ARG A 174 8.28 -0.63 21.41
C ARG A 174 7.98 0.79 21.89
N ASP A 175 7.54 1.68 20.99
CA ASP A 175 7.33 3.09 21.29
C ASP A 175 5.91 3.35 21.83
N GLY A 176 5.07 2.31 21.95
CA GLY A 176 3.73 2.39 22.53
C GLY A 176 2.77 3.33 21.77
N GLY A 177 2.96 3.51 20.46
CA GLY A 177 2.16 4.41 19.65
C GLY A 177 2.38 5.89 19.98
N LYS A 178 3.58 6.25 20.46
CA LYS A 178 3.94 7.62 20.89
C LYS A 178 5.25 8.05 20.26
N CYS A 179 5.41 9.37 20.11
CA CYS A 179 6.68 9.94 19.72
C CYS A 179 7.78 9.55 20.73
N ALA A 180 8.86 8.95 20.26
CA ALA A 180 9.97 8.49 21.10
C ALA A 180 10.75 9.63 21.78
N VAL A 181 10.49 10.88 21.42
CA VAL A 181 11.17 12.08 21.99
C VAL A 181 10.26 12.78 23.00
N CYS A 182 9.02 13.13 22.63
CA CYS A 182 8.14 13.95 23.47
C CYS A 182 6.86 13.24 23.95
N GLY A 183 6.62 11.99 23.54
CA GLY A 183 5.43 11.26 23.94
C GLY A 183 4.12 11.65 23.22
N ALA A 184 4.14 12.57 22.26
CA ALA A 184 2.95 12.93 21.48
C ALA A 184 2.37 11.72 20.75
N THR A 185 1.03 11.67 20.60
CA THR A 185 0.30 10.56 20.00
C THR A 185 -0.28 10.88 18.61
N GLU A 186 -0.13 12.13 18.17
CA GLU A 186 -0.70 12.62 16.91
C GLU A 186 0.38 12.89 15.87
N ARG A 187 -0.02 12.86 14.60
CA ARG A 187 0.86 13.15 13.44
C ARG A 187 2.17 12.36 13.51
N LEU A 188 2.07 11.09 13.84
CA LEU A 188 3.20 10.19 13.99
C LEU A 188 3.68 9.68 12.62
N ARG A 189 4.95 9.32 12.56
CA ARG A 189 5.61 8.77 11.40
C ARG A 189 6.75 7.84 11.83
N PHE A 190 6.96 6.78 11.05
CA PHE A 190 8.17 5.96 11.18
C PHE A 190 9.34 6.68 10.49
N ASP A 191 10.40 6.93 11.23
CA ASP A 191 11.56 7.69 10.78
C ASP A 191 12.87 6.97 11.14
N ASP A 192 13.78 6.85 10.17
CA ASP A 192 15.12 6.26 10.36
C ASP A 192 16.23 7.32 10.44
N GLY A 193 15.86 8.59 10.52
CA GLY A 193 16.79 9.71 10.59
C GLY A 193 17.57 10.00 9.30
N SER A 194 17.32 9.26 8.21
CA SER A 194 18.03 9.46 6.94
C SER A 194 17.40 10.60 6.14
N PRO A 195 18.22 11.52 5.56
CA PRO A 195 17.71 12.55 4.66
C PRO A 195 16.95 11.96 3.47
N ARG A 196 15.87 12.60 3.03
CA ARG A 196 15.04 12.13 1.91
C ARG A 196 15.75 12.09 0.57
N THR A 197 16.77 12.91 0.41
CA THR A 197 17.60 12.98 -0.80
C THR A 197 18.58 11.83 -0.92
N LYS A 198 18.76 11.02 0.13
CA LYS A 198 19.67 9.87 0.15
C LYS A 198 18.91 8.56 0.13
N ARG A 199 19.53 7.53 -0.46
CA ARG A 199 19.03 6.16 -0.34
C ARG A 199 19.03 5.75 1.13
N ARG A 200 17.91 5.20 1.59
CA ARG A 200 17.79 4.68 2.95
C ARG A 200 18.76 3.52 3.17
N SER A 201 19.48 3.52 4.28
CA SER A 201 20.13 2.33 4.80
C SER A 201 19.07 1.29 5.18
N SER A 202 19.44 0.01 5.28
CA SER A 202 18.46 -1.05 5.63
C SER A 202 17.73 -0.70 6.92
N PRO A 203 16.41 -0.43 6.88
CA PRO A 203 15.65 -0.05 8.07
C PRO A 203 15.47 -1.27 8.99
N THR A 204 15.77 -1.06 10.25
CA THR A 204 15.63 -2.06 11.33
C THR A 204 14.92 -1.42 12.51
N ALA A 205 14.37 -2.21 13.42
CA ALA A 205 13.76 -1.68 14.63
C ALA A 205 14.74 -0.89 15.52
N LYS A 206 16.05 -1.07 15.35
CA LYS A 206 17.07 -0.32 16.10
C LYS A 206 17.28 1.11 15.59
N ASN A 207 17.19 1.31 14.26
CA ASN A 207 17.43 2.62 13.65
C ASN A 207 16.17 3.36 13.21
N VAL A 208 14.99 2.73 13.30
CA VAL A 208 13.71 3.37 13.06
C VAL A 208 13.06 3.77 14.40
N ARG A 209 12.46 4.95 14.45
CA ARG A 209 11.70 5.46 15.61
C ARG A 209 10.33 5.96 15.17
N LEU A 210 9.40 5.98 16.10
CA LEU A 210 8.12 6.65 15.91
C LEU A 210 8.28 8.10 16.37
N LEU A 211 8.13 9.06 15.46
CA LEU A 211 8.31 10.48 15.74
C LEU A 211 7.07 11.28 15.34
N CYS A 212 6.75 12.34 16.07
CA CYS A 212 5.74 13.31 15.65
C CYS A 212 6.32 14.30 14.62
N ALA A 213 5.45 15.06 13.96
CA ALA A 213 5.84 16.00 12.92
C ALA A 213 6.90 17.04 13.37
N GLU A 214 6.97 17.36 14.67
CA GLU A 214 7.94 18.30 15.22
C GLU A 214 9.33 17.69 15.42
N HIS A 215 9.41 16.36 15.56
CA HIS A 215 10.65 15.62 15.81
C HIS A 215 11.11 14.78 14.62
N CYS A 216 10.30 14.63 13.59
CA CYS A 216 10.78 14.08 12.32
C CYS A 216 11.85 15.01 11.75
N SER A 217 12.91 14.43 11.19
CA SER A 217 13.91 15.21 10.48
C SER A 217 13.21 16.10 9.44
N PRO A 218 13.38 17.43 9.49
CA PRO A 218 12.86 18.28 8.44
C PRO A 218 13.45 17.85 7.11
N ASP A 219 12.67 18.00 6.06
CA ASP A 219 13.17 17.86 4.70
C ASP A 219 14.24 18.94 4.48
N GLN A 220 15.50 18.60 4.73
CA GLN A 220 16.65 19.39 4.31
C GLN A 220 17.03 19.04 2.89
#